data_c849ee4d9920c4f649207e8c0ffa7cd0
#
_entry.id   c849ee4d9920c4f649207e8c0ffa7cd0
#
_cell.length_a   1.000
_cell.length_b   1.000
_cell.length_c   1.000
_cell.angle_alpha   90.00
_cell.angle_beta   90.00
_cell.angle_gamma   90.00
#
_symmetry.space_group_name_H-M   'P 1'
#
loop_
_entity.id
_entity.type
_entity.pdbx_description
1 polymer ?
#
loop_
_entity_poly.entity_id
_entity_poly.type
_entity_poly.pdbx_seq_one_letter_code
_entity_poly.pdbx_strand_id
1 'polypeptide(L)'
;MNNQELNTALYEKMFAEQDTYRKWLLTQSPEEILNHTYEYTIREDILLSLEYHDLTDAQAAALLKSSTPLADVFKEFDHRETDHMDQIFYAMEERADDVLEAEEKQRRILRETPVYPYPASYAREHDELEQYRASHKANVACKEAIEAAISAHYSDNRLGKQAALEVIEAFGMDRTMYVLANTVRHKDWDGRISQDNKRWAMTIPVFEDTDSWGHDRNTEFVVDKSHPGLTDLFVDQARREQLLRTPLTDEEIQREAERLLTVLRAPKEPNSPNGTHFMAQISPDFLARASTKDTDRLMATLPFRSTTFSGLNDRKGHFVLITKDEDRCQPLRKLRHSVRKDLQKTSAKSAPAASKKHKQERETR
;
A
#
# COMPACT_ATOMS: atom_id res chain seq x y z
N MET A 1 39.56 60.20 2.97
CA MET A 1 38.59 59.38 2.24
C MET A 1 37.33 59.32 3.08
N ASN A 2 36.20 59.57 2.48
CA ASN A 2 34.94 59.35 3.16
C ASN A 2 34.58 57.85 3.16
N ASN A 3 33.50 57.47 3.84
CA ASN A 3 33.09 56.05 3.97
C ASN A 3 32.94 55.36 2.61
N GLN A 4 32.26 56.01 1.70
CA GLN A 4 31.99 55.50 0.36
C GLN A 4 33.31 55.32 -0.43
N GLU A 5 34.24 56.26 -0.34
CA GLU A 5 35.53 56.16 -1.02
C GLU A 5 36.38 54.99 -0.47
N LEU A 6 36.31 54.74 0.85
CA LEU A 6 37.03 53.61 1.49
C LEU A 6 36.42 52.27 1.08
N ASN A 7 35.11 52.14 1.08
CA ASN A 7 34.43 50.89 0.67
C ASN A 7 34.67 50.60 -0.82
N THR A 8 34.56 51.67 -1.69
CA THR A 8 34.88 51.53 -3.11
C THR A 8 36.34 51.05 -3.33
N ALA A 9 37.28 51.68 -2.66
CA ALA A 9 38.72 51.28 -2.78
C ALA A 9 38.96 49.86 -2.29
N LEU A 10 38.27 49.42 -1.24
CA LEU A 10 38.32 48.05 -0.75
C LEU A 10 37.78 47.07 -1.77
N TYR A 11 36.58 47.35 -2.30
CA TYR A 11 35.96 46.52 -3.33
C TYR A 11 36.88 46.37 -4.56
N GLU A 12 37.37 47.49 -5.10
CA GLU A 12 38.27 47.45 -6.25
C GLU A 12 39.53 46.63 -6.01
N LYS A 13 40.10 46.73 -4.80
CA LYS A 13 41.28 45.94 -4.41
C LYS A 13 40.97 44.46 -4.33
N MET A 14 39.89 44.06 -3.68
CA MET A 14 39.44 42.68 -3.57
C MET A 14 39.03 42.11 -4.93
N PHE A 15 38.38 42.89 -5.79
CA PHE A 15 38.05 42.49 -7.13
C PHE A 15 39.28 42.22 -8.00
N ALA A 16 40.30 43.05 -7.91
CA ALA A 16 41.57 42.82 -8.59
C ALA A 16 42.30 41.53 -8.08
N GLU A 17 42.17 41.27 -6.80
CA GLU A 17 42.70 40.03 -6.20
C GLU A 17 41.93 38.81 -6.75
N GLN A 18 40.61 38.84 -6.82
CA GLN A 18 39.78 37.78 -7.40
C GLN A 18 40.11 37.53 -8.87
N ASP A 19 40.24 38.63 -9.67
CA ASP A 19 40.62 38.50 -11.08
C ASP A 19 42.00 37.80 -11.25
N THR A 20 42.94 38.11 -10.38
CA THR A 20 44.23 37.45 -10.34
C THR A 20 44.12 35.94 -10.01
N TYR A 21 43.31 35.60 -9.00
CA TYR A 21 43.05 34.23 -8.61
C TYR A 21 42.34 33.44 -9.72
N ARG A 22 41.35 34.06 -10.39
CA ARG A 22 40.66 33.46 -11.54
C ARG A 22 41.65 33.17 -12.70
N LYS A 23 42.51 34.13 -13.03
CA LYS A 23 43.53 33.93 -14.07
C LYS A 23 44.47 32.79 -13.74
N TRP A 24 44.87 32.65 -12.48
CA TRP A 24 45.68 31.53 -12.01
C TRP A 24 44.91 30.20 -12.14
N LEU A 25 43.66 30.10 -11.69
CA LEU A 25 42.82 28.91 -11.82
C LEU A 25 42.72 28.43 -13.29
N LEU A 26 42.56 29.34 -14.22
CA LEU A 26 42.44 28.99 -15.65
C LEU A 26 43.74 28.38 -16.23
N THR A 27 44.86 28.43 -15.52
CA THR A 27 46.10 27.77 -15.89
C THR A 27 46.29 26.40 -15.28
N GLN A 28 45.37 25.98 -14.38
CA GLN A 28 45.48 24.71 -13.65
C GLN A 28 44.82 23.57 -14.42
N SER A 29 45.08 22.33 -14.00
CA SER A 29 44.37 21.16 -14.53
C SER A 29 42.91 21.20 -14.14
N PRO A 30 41.99 20.53 -14.91
CA PRO A 30 40.59 20.43 -14.55
C PRO A 30 40.35 19.90 -13.12
N GLU A 31 41.15 18.95 -12.68
CA GLU A 31 41.08 18.39 -11.33
C GLU A 31 41.42 19.42 -10.25
N GLU A 32 42.47 20.20 -10.50
CA GLU A 32 42.90 21.27 -9.58
C GLU A 32 41.89 22.42 -9.54
N ILE A 33 41.27 22.77 -10.68
CA ILE A 33 40.17 23.74 -10.71
C ILE A 33 39.02 23.28 -9.80
N LEU A 34 38.65 22.00 -9.85
CA LEU A 34 37.59 21.45 -9.01
C LEU A 34 37.91 21.54 -7.51
N ASN A 35 39.15 21.29 -7.13
CA ASN A 35 39.62 21.40 -5.74
C ASN A 35 39.50 22.81 -5.18
N HIS A 36 39.60 23.83 -6.03
CA HIS A 36 39.51 25.25 -5.65
C HIS A 36 38.15 25.90 -5.92
N THR A 37 37.14 25.12 -6.38
CA THR A 37 35.83 25.67 -6.74
C THR A 37 35.12 26.31 -5.54
N TYR A 38 35.21 25.69 -4.36
CA TYR A 38 34.62 26.21 -3.14
C TYR A 38 35.20 27.59 -2.77
N GLU A 39 36.54 27.69 -2.72
CA GLU A 39 37.25 28.94 -2.43
C GLU A 39 36.84 30.04 -3.44
N TYR A 40 36.81 29.71 -4.74
CA TYR A 40 36.40 30.64 -5.78
C TYR A 40 34.99 31.17 -5.55
N THR A 41 34.03 30.29 -5.26
CA THR A 41 32.64 30.67 -5.06
C THR A 41 32.47 31.56 -3.84
N ILE A 42 33.07 31.21 -2.69
CA ILE A 42 32.97 32.02 -1.47
C ILE A 42 33.62 33.39 -1.65
N ARG A 43 34.71 33.50 -2.38
CA ARG A 43 35.33 34.81 -2.71
C ARG A 43 34.44 35.69 -3.55
N GLU A 44 33.66 35.12 -4.52
CA GLU A 44 32.63 35.85 -5.27
C GLU A 44 31.49 36.33 -4.34
N ASP A 45 31.06 35.50 -3.40
CA ASP A 45 30.02 35.81 -2.42
C ASP A 45 30.47 36.93 -1.46
N ILE A 46 31.74 36.98 -1.07
CA ILE A 46 32.33 38.04 -0.26
C ILE A 46 32.29 39.39 -1.04
N LEU A 47 32.63 39.38 -2.32
CA LEU A 47 32.56 40.57 -3.18
C LEU A 47 31.10 41.02 -3.32
N LEU A 48 30.18 40.10 -3.58
CA LEU A 48 28.74 40.35 -3.68
C LEU A 48 28.21 40.95 -2.37
N SER A 49 28.66 40.49 -1.22
CA SER A 49 28.26 41.04 0.08
C SER A 49 28.66 42.53 0.23
N LEU A 50 29.82 42.96 -0.31
CA LEU A 50 30.28 44.35 -0.28
C LEU A 50 29.46 45.27 -1.25
N GLU A 51 28.74 44.70 -2.23
CA GLU A 51 27.85 45.49 -3.07
C GLU A 51 26.55 45.89 -2.33
N TYR A 52 26.16 45.10 -1.31
CA TYR A 52 24.93 45.33 -0.56
C TYR A 52 25.13 45.91 0.84
N HIS A 53 26.37 45.82 1.38
CA HIS A 53 26.64 46.25 2.75
C HIS A 53 27.98 47.01 2.85
N ASP A 54 27.92 48.23 3.40
CA ASP A 54 29.07 49.02 3.68
C ASP A 54 29.69 48.70 5.07
N LEU A 55 31.00 48.59 5.10
CA LEU A 55 31.77 48.54 6.35
C LEU A 55 31.95 49.94 6.91
N THR A 56 32.19 50.07 8.20
CA THR A 56 32.60 51.34 8.82
C THR A 56 33.97 51.82 8.30
N ASP A 57 34.24 53.10 8.36
CA ASP A 57 35.54 53.68 7.93
C ASP A 57 36.71 52.96 8.53
N ALA A 58 36.64 52.64 9.83
CA ALA A 58 37.71 51.97 10.54
C ALA A 58 37.91 50.51 10.04
N GLN A 59 36.81 49.79 9.74
CA GLN A 59 36.85 48.42 9.25
C GLN A 59 37.40 48.39 7.81
N ALA A 60 36.89 49.20 6.93
CA ALA A 60 37.36 49.27 5.54
C ALA A 60 38.82 49.65 5.46
N ALA A 61 39.25 50.71 6.24
CA ALA A 61 40.66 51.12 6.33
C ALA A 61 41.56 50.03 6.92
N ALA A 62 41.05 49.22 7.85
CA ALA A 62 41.79 48.08 8.41
C ALA A 62 42.09 46.99 7.38
N LEU A 63 41.05 46.57 6.60
CA LEU A 63 41.18 45.56 5.55
C LEU A 63 42.06 46.04 4.39
N LEU A 64 42.00 47.33 4.04
CA LEU A 64 42.85 47.93 3.02
C LEU A 64 44.35 47.84 3.31
N LYS A 65 44.75 47.62 4.58
CA LYS A 65 46.16 47.42 4.94
C LYS A 65 46.71 46.07 4.53
N SER A 66 45.84 45.08 4.41
CA SER A 66 46.28 43.77 3.93
C SER A 66 46.67 43.82 2.46
N SER A 67 47.69 43.01 2.06
CA SER A 67 48.03 42.83 0.64
C SER A 67 47.01 41.99 -0.10
N THR A 68 46.31 41.09 0.62
CA THR A 68 45.33 40.11 0.09
C THR A 68 44.06 40.09 0.94
N PRO A 69 43.31 41.19 0.99
CA PRO A 69 42.18 41.32 1.90
C PRO A 69 41.05 40.32 1.60
N LEU A 70 40.86 39.93 0.36
CA LEU A 70 39.86 38.91 -0.02
C LEU A 70 40.22 37.51 0.50
N ALA A 71 41.49 37.09 0.33
CA ALA A 71 41.97 35.83 0.85
C ALA A 71 41.91 35.77 2.38
N ASP A 72 42.23 36.89 3.05
CA ASP A 72 42.18 36.96 4.51
C ASP A 72 40.74 36.80 5.03
N VAL A 73 39.74 37.45 4.38
CA VAL A 73 38.33 37.30 4.74
C VAL A 73 37.83 35.92 4.42
N PHE A 74 38.22 35.32 3.28
CA PHE A 74 37.92 33.94 2.97
C PHE A 74 38.42 32.97 4.05
N LYS A 75 39.68 33.11 4.47
CA LYS A 75 40.28 32.27 5.50
C LYS A 75 39.57 32.41 6.85
N GLU A 76 39.16 33.61 7.22
CA GLU A 76 38.35 33.84 8.42
C GLU A 76 36.98 33.19 8.33
N PHE A 77 36.35 33.25 7.15
CA PHE A 77 35.06 32.60 6.87
C PHE A 77 35.14 31.09 6.92
N ASP A 78 36.18 30.51 6.30
CA ASP A 78 36.43 29.06 6.23
C ASP A 78 36.61 28.42 7.64
N HIS A 79 37.08 29.21 8.61
CA HIS A 79 37.25 28.77 10.00
C HIS A 79 36.00 28.87 10.84
N ARG A 80 34.93 29.45 10.32
CA ARG A 80 33.63 29.52 11.04
C ARG A 80 32.93 28.22 10.88
N GLU A 81 32.41 27.67 12.00
CA GLU A 81 31.41 26.62 11.95
C GLU A 81 30.17 27.16 11.28
N THR A 82 29.94 26.76 10.06
CA THR A 82 28.70 27.06 9.34
C THR A 82 27.80 25.85 9.44
N ASP A 83 26.49 26.07 9.62
CA ASP A 83 25.45 25.02 9.61
C ASP A 83 25.25 24.45 8.19
N HIS A 84 26.24 24.65 7.29
CA HIS A 84 26.13 24.29 5.88
C HIS A 84 25.88 22.78 5.68
N MET A 85 26.60 21.94 6.43
CA MET A 85 26.40 20.48 6.36
C MET A 85 25.02 20.08 6.90
N ASP A 86 24.55 20.74 7.96
CA ASP A 86 23.21 20.53 8.49
C ASP A 86 22.13 20.99 7.50
N GLN A 87 22.35 22.12 6.82
CA GLN A 87 21.44 22.59 5.76
C GLN A 87 21.40 21.63 4.57
N ILE A 88 22.52 21.06 4.16
CA ILE A 88 22.56 20.01 3.12
C ILE A 88 21.79 18.76 3.61
N PHE A 89 22.01 18.34 4.85
CA PHE A 89 21.34 17.19 5.41
C PHE A 89 19.80 17.41 5.48
N TYR A 90 19.35 18.55 5.97
CA TYR A 90 17.92 18.92 5.98
C TYR A 90 17.32 18.94 4.57
N ALA A 91 18.04 19.48 3.59
CA ALA A 91 17.57 19.45 2.21
C ALA A 91 17.47 18.02 1.63
N MET A 92 18.34 17.11 2.07
CA MET A 92 18.27 15.69 1.71
C MET A 92 17.06 15.03 2.36
N GLU A 93 16.80 15.28 3.66
CA GLU A 93 15.63 14.76 4.37
C GLU A 93 14.34 15.29 3.73
N GLU A 94 14.20 16.59 3.52
CA GLU A 94 13.04 17.22 2.89
C GLU A 94 12.76 16.62 1.50
N ARG A 95 13.83 16.45 0.70
CA ARG A 95 13.68 15.83 -0.63
C ARG A 95 13.26 14.36 -0.56
N ALA A 96 13.77 13.61 0.41
CA ALA A 96 13.39 12.23 0.63
C ALA A 96 11.91 12.13 1.06
N ASP A 97 11.49 13.00 1.97
CA ASP A 97 10.10 13.07 2.44
C ASP A 97 9.14 13.46 1.31
N ASP A 98 9.48 14.43 0.46
CA ASP A 98 8.72 14.78 -0.74
C ASP A 98 8.50 13.59 -1.67
N VAL A 99 9.55 12.78 -1.89
CA VAL A 99 9.47 11.59 -2.74
C VAL A 99 8.55 10.55 -2.11
N LEU A 100 8.70 10.30 -0.81
CA LEU A 100 7.87 9.35 -0.07
C LEU A 100 6.40 9.78 -0.07
N GLU A 101 6.11 11.07 0.15
CA GLU A 101 4.75 11.61 0.09
C GLU A 101 4.14 11.47 -1.32
N ALA A 102 4.93 11.75 -2.36
CA ALA A 102 4.48 11.59 -3.75
C ALA A 102 4.17 10.13 -4.09
N GLU A 103 5.01 9.18 -3.63
CA GLU A 103 4.77 7.75 -3.79
C GLU A 103 3.54 7.28 -3.03
N GLU A 104 3.35 7.71 -1.78
CA GLU A 104 2.18 7.36 -0.98
C GLU A 104 0.90 7.92 -1.62
N LYS A 105 0.93 9.16 -2.09
CA LYS A 105 -0.17 9.77 -2.84
C LYS A 105 -0.51 8.95 -4.08
N GLN A 106 0.50 8.52 -4.84
CA GLN A 106 0.29 7.69 -6.03
C GLN A 106 -0.32 6.32 -5.67
N ARG A 107 0.19 5.65 -4.62
CA ARG A 107 -0.37 4.38 -4.10
C ARG A 107 -1.83 4.57 -3.67
N ARG A 108 -2.14 5.66 -2.97
CA ARG A 108 -3.51 5.97 -2.55
C ARG A 108 -4.43 6.15 -3.75
N ILE A 109 -4.02 6.89 -4.78
CA ILE A 109 -4.80 7.06 -6.02
C ILE A 109 -5.08 5.71 -6.68
N LEU A 110 -4.07 4.84 -6.82
CA LEU A 110 -4.24 3.51 -7.42
C LEU A 110 -5.20 2.63 -6.60
N ARG A 111 -5.12 2.69 -5.27
CA ARG A 111 -5.98 1.93 -4.36
C ARG A 111 -7.42 2.43 -4.36
N GLU A 112 -7.63 3.75 -4.36
CA GLU A 112 -8.95 4.38 -4.31
C GLU A 112 -9.66 4.40 -5.67
N THR A 113 -8.92 4.25 -6.78
CA THR A 113 -9.52 4.13 -8.11
C THR A 113 -10.40 2.88 -8.15
N PRO A 114 -11.71 2.96 -8.42
CA PRO A 114 -12.56 1.78 -8.47
C PRO A 114 -12.24 0.91 -9.69
N VAL A 115 -12.51 -0.39 -9.59
CA VAL A 115 -12.47 -1.28 -10.76
C VAL A 115 -13.63 -0.89 -11.68
N TYR A 116 -13.31 -0.61 -12.94
CA TYR A 116 -14.31 -0.37 -13.98
C TYR A 116 -14.51 -1.66 -14.77
N PRO A 117 -15.65 -2.35 -14.62
CA PRO A 117 -15.80 -3.72 -15.13
C PRO A 117 -16.25 -3.80 -16.59
N TYR A 118 -16.66 -2.68 -17.21
CA TYR A 118 -17.22 -2.67 -18.57
C TYR A 118 -16.16 -2.37 -19.63
N PRO A 119 -16.38 -2.75 -20.90
CA PRO A 119 -15.47 -2.49 -22.01
C PRO A 119 -15.40 -0.99 -22.38
N ALA A 120 -14.35 -0.60 -23.09
CA ALA A 120 -14.15 0.78 -23.55
C ALA A 120 -15.28 1.31 -24.45
N SER A 121 -15.96 0.44 -25.18
CA SER A 121 -17.16 0.81 -25.98
C SER A 121 -18.26 1.34 -25.09
N TYR A 122 -18.59 0.61 -24.01
CA TYR A 122 -19.57 1.03 -23.03
C TYR A 122 -19.18 2.35 -22.36
N ALA A 123 -17.93 2.48 -21.94
CA ALA A 123 -17.42 3.70 -21.32
C ALA A 123 -17.54 4.93 -22.24
N ARG A 124 -17.34 4.73 -23.56
CA ARG A 124 -17.52 5.80 -24.56
C ARG A 124 -18.97 6.23 -24.71
N GLU A 125 -19.90 5.28 -24.71
CA GLU A 125 -21.34 5.55 -24.82
C GLU A 125 -21.93 6.26 -23.60
N HIS A 126 -21.26 6.14 -22.44
CA HIS A 126 -21.72 6.70 -21.16
C HIS A 126 -20.89 7.87 -20.65
N ASP A 127 -19.96 8.40 -21.46
CA ASP A 127 -19.02 9.47 -21.08
C ASP A 127 -18.13 9.14 -19.86
N GLU A 128 -17.77 7.86 -19.70
CA GLU A 128 -16.98 7.33 -18.56
C GLU A 128 -15.56 6.90 -18.97
N LEU A 129 -15.05 7.38 -20.13
CA LEU A 129 -13.74 7.00 -20.65
C LEU A 129 -12.57 7.32 -19.70
N GLU A 130 -12.65 8.39 -18.91
CA GLU A 130 -11.61 8.72 -17.95
C GLU A 130 -11.56 7.71 -16.81
N GLN A 131 -12.70 7.29 -16.30
CA GLN A 131 -12.82 6.26 -15.27
C GLN A 131 -12.30 4.90 -15.78
N TYR A 132 -12.67 4.54 -17.01
CA TYR A 132 -12.14 3.36 -17.68
C TYR A 132 -10.61 3.41 -17.78
N ARG A 133 -10.05 4.50 -18.31
CA ARG A 133 -8.59 4.67 -18.48
C ARG A 133 -7.85 4.63 -17.14
N ALA A 134 -8.37 5.29 -16.12
CA ALA A 134 -7.80 5.27 -14.77
C ALA A 134 -7.80 3.85 -14.21
N SER A 135 -8.92 3.14 -14.33
CA SER A 135 -9.03 1.76 -13.88
C SER A 135 -8.11 0.82 -14.66
N HIS A 136 -8.05 0.95 -15.99
CA HIS A 136 -7.17 0.13 -16.82
C HIS A 136 -5.70 0.33 -16.46
N LYS A 137 -5.25 1.60 -16.32
CA LYS A 137 -3.89 1.92 -15.87
C LYS A 137 -3.58 1.28 -14.50
N ALA A 138 -4.53 1.34 -13.56
CA ALA A 138 -4.36 0.73 -12.25
C ALA A 138 -4.37 -0.81 -12.32
N ASN A 139 -5.10 -1.44 -13.25
CA ASN A 139 -5.05 -2.89 -13.49
C ASN A 139 -3.67 -3.34 -13.99
N VAL A 140 -3.09 -2.58 -14.94
CA VAL A 140 -1.72 -2.85 -15.45
C VAL A 140 -0.70 -2.71 -14.32
N ALA A 141 -0.77 -1.64 -13.53
CA ALA A 141 0.12 -1.46 -12.37
C ALA A 141 -0.05 -2.58 -11.33
N CYS A 142 -1.28 -3.04 -11.07
CA CYS A 142 -1.54 -4.17 -10.17
C CYS A 142 -0.94 -5.48 -10.71
N LYS A 143 -1.06 -5.75 -12.00
CA LYS A 143 -0.42 -6.90 -12.66
C LYS A 143 1.10 -6.88 -12.48
N GLU A 144 1.73 -5.73 -12.71
CA GLU A 144 3.18 -5.56 -12.52
C GLU A 144 3.60 -5.78 -11.06
N ALA A 145 2.80 -5.29 -10.12
CA ALA A 145 3.03 -5.52 -8.69
C ALA A 145 2.88 -7.00 -8.30
N ILE A 146 1.91 -7.73 -8.87
CA ILE A 146 1.76 -9.17 -8.66
C ILE A 146 3.00 -9.91 -9.16
N GLU A 147 3.50 -9.59 -10.35
CA GLU A 147 4.71 -10.20 -10.93
C GLU A 147 5.94 -9.91 -10.09
N ALA A 148 6.09 -8.68 -9.61
CA ALA A 148 7.18 -8.28 -8.72
C ALA A 148 7.10 -8.99 -7.37
N ALA A 149 5.91 -9.07 -6.75
CA ALA A 149 5.70 -9.76 -5.48
C ALA A 149 5.99 -11.26 -5.59
N ILE A 150 5.55 -11.92 -6.67
CA ILE A 150 5.88 -13.33 -6.92
C ILE A 150 7.39 -13.50 -7.04
N SER A 151 8.08 -12.63 -7.78
CA SER A 151 9.54 -12.71 -7.93
C SER A 151 10.29 -12.46 -6.62
N ALA A 152 9.86 -11.47 -5.83
CA ALA A 152 10.53 -11.09 -4.58
C ALA A 152 10.33 -12.12 -3.46
N HIS A 153 9.17 -12.79 -3.43
CA HIS A 153 8.80 -13.72 -2.35
C HIS A 153 8.94 -15.20 -2.72
N TYR A 154 9.48 -15.51 -3.89
CA TYR A 154 9.73 -16.89 -4.29
C TYR A 154 11.13 -17.32 -3.91
N SER A 155 11.25 -18.22 -2.94
CA SER A 155 12.49 -18.84 -2.50
C SER A 155 12.26 -20.28 -2.07
N ASP A 156 13.28 -21.13 -2.19
CA ASP A 156 13.23 -22.53 -1.76
C ASP A 156 12.02 -23.32 -2.28
N ASN A 157 11.63 -23.09 -3.54
CA ASN A 157 10.46 -23.67 -4.17
C ASN A 157 9.12 -23.35 -3.46
N ARG A 158 9.05 -22.22 -2.75
CA ARG A 158 7.86 -21.77 -2.03
C ARG A 158 7.59 -20.30 -2.30
N LEU A 159 6.32 -19.95 -2.44
CA LEU A 159 5.86 -18.59 -2.44
C LEU A 159 5.62 -18.12 -1.00
N GLY A 160 6.27 -17.03 -0.60
CA GLY A 160 6.13 -16.43 0.73
C GLY A 160 4.68 -15.98 0.99
N LYS A 161 4.22 -16.09 2.24
CA LYS A 161 2.84 -15.76 2.62
C LYS A 161 2.49 -14.28 2.48
N GLN A 162 3.49 -13.40 2.44
CA GLN A 162 3.31 -11.94 2.35
C GLN A 162 3.04 -11.46 0.91
N ALA A 163 3.35 -12.28 -0.11
CA ALA A 163 3.28 -11.87 -1.50
C ALA A 163 1.91 -11.29 -1.91
N ALA A 164 0.82 -11.99 -1.60
CA ALA A 164 -0.52 -11.51 -1.92
C ALA A 164 -0.97 -10.34 -1.02
N LEU A 165 -0.53 -10.35 0.25
CA LEU A 165 -0.90 -9.30 1.21
C LEU A 165 -0.38 -7.93 0.78
N GLU A 166 0.88 -7.83 0.37
CA GLU A 166 1.49 -6.58 -0.11
C GLU A 166 0.74 -5.97 -1.29
N VAL A 167 0.36 -6.79 -2.26
CA VAL A 167 -0.40 -6.31 -3.43
C VAL A 167 -1.82 -5.88 -3.03
N ILE A 168 -2.48 -6.64 -2.15
CA ILE A 168 -3.82 -6.29 -1.65
C ILE A 168 -3.79 -4.98 -0.86
N GLU A 169 -2.74 -4.73 -0.08
CA GLU A 169 -2.58 -3.46 0.66
C GLU A 169 -2.33 -2.28 -0.27
N ALA A 170 -1.57 -2.48 -1.34
CA ALA A 170 -1.24 -1.45 -2.31
C ALA A 170 -2.41 -1.10 -3.25
N PHE A 171 -3.18 -2.08 -3.74
CA PHE A 171 -4.18 -1.92 -4.81
C PHE A 171 -5.62 -2.20 -4.37
N GLY A 172 -5.82 -2.70 -3.17
CA GLY A 172 -7.12 -3.13 -2.67
C GLY A 172 -7.49 -4.55 -3.12
N MET A 173 -8.42 -5.16 -2.36
CA MET A 173 -8.87 -6.53 -2.60
C MET A 173 -9.55 -6.69 -3.97
N ASP A 174 -10.50 -5.80 -4.29
CA ASP A 174 -11.33 -5.93 -5.49
C ASP A 174 -10.51 -5.89 -6.77
N ARG A 175 -9.54 -4.97 -6.84
CA ARG A 175 -8.65 -4.87 -8.00
C ARG A 175 -7.74 -6.08 -8.12
N THR A 176 -7.13 -6.51 -7.02
CA THR A 176 -6.25 -7.69 -7.02
C THR A 176 -7.03 -8.91 -7.51
N MET A 177 -8.24 -9.13 -7.00
CA MET A 177 -9.09 -10.26 -7.43
C MET A 177 -9.53 -10.14 -8.89
N TYR A 178 -9.82 -8.92 -9.36
CA TYR A 178 -10.19 -8.66 -10.75
C TYR A 178 -9.07 -9.02 -11.73
N VAL A 179 -7.84 -8.55 -11.47
CA VAL A 179 -6.65 -8.83 -12.29
C VAL A 179 -6.31 -10.33 -12.28
N LEU A 180 -6.41 -10.98 -11.11
CA LEU A 180 -6.18 -12.42 -10.99
C LEU A 180 -7.24 -13.24 -11.73
N ALA A 181 -8.52 -12.88 -11.62
CA ALA A 181 -9.59 -13.56 -12.34
C ALA A 181 -9.43 -13.42 -13.85
N ASN A 182 -9.09 -12.23 -14.35
CA ASN A 182 -8.74 -12.01 -15.74
C ASN A 182 -7.58 -12.92 -16.18
N THR A 183 -6.51 -12.96 -15.40
CA THR A 183 -5.34 -13.80 -15.66
C THR A 183 -5.69 -15.28 -15.74
N VAL A 184 -6.48 -15.80 -14.80
CA VAL A 184 -6.89 -17.21 -14.77
C VAL A 184 -7.75 -17.56 -15.97
N ARG A 185 -8.67 -16.68 -16.40
CA ARG A 185 -9.51 -16.87 -17.60
C ARG A 185 -8.66 -16.93 -18.87
N HIS A 186 -7.69 -16.05 -19.04
CA HIS A 186 -6.77 -16.05 -20.17
C HIS A 186 -5.87 -17.29 -20.21
N LYS A 187 -5.66 -17.94 -19.09
CA LYS A 187 -4.85 -19.16 -18.94
C LYS A 187 -5.70 -20.41 -18.67
N ASP A 188 -6.97 -20.40 -19.00
CA ASP A 188 -7.89 -21.53 -18.72
C ASP A 188 -7.43 -22.85 -19.39
N TRP A 189 -6.76 -22.75 -20.54
CA TRP A 189 -6.15 -23.89 -21.22
C TRP A 189 -4.96 -24.51 -20.48
N ASP A 190 -4.33 -23.79 -19.52
CA ASP A 190 -3.13 -24.24 -18.82
C ASP A 190 -3.50 -25.21 -17.68
N GLY A 191 -3.00 -26.43 -17.76
CA GLY A 191 -3.24 -27.46 -16.74
C GLY A 191 -2.56 -27.23 -15.39
N ARG A 192 -1.65 -26.24 -15.30
CA ARG A 192 -0.97 -25.84 -14.05
C ARG A 192 -1.82 -24.88 -13.18
N ILE A 193 -2.89 -24.33 -13.75
CA ILE A 193 -3.91 -23.60 -13.01
C ILE A 193 -4.94 -24.61 -12.49
N SER A 194 -5.23 -24.56 -11.21
CA SER A 194 -6.15 -25.49 -10.55
C SER A 194 -7.60 -25.28 -11.03
N GLN A 195 -8.37 -26.37 -11.09
CA GLN A 195 -9.79 -26.32 -11.47
C GLN A 195 -10.62 -25.50 -10.48
N ASP A 196 -10.18 -25.40 -9.23
CA ASP A 196 -10.86 -24.59 -8.22
C ASP A 196 -10.68 -23.09 -8.50
N ASN A 197 -9.46 -22.67 -8.88
CA ASN A 197 -9.19 -21.29 -9.26
C ASN A 197 -9.86 -20.90 -10.59
N LYS A 198 -9.96 -21.82 -11.54
CA LYS A 198 -10.72 -21.62 -12.78
C LYS A 198 -12.20 -21.39 -12.49
N ARG A 199 -12.83 -22.22 -11.66
CA ARG A 199 -14.23 -22.03 -11.24
C ARG A 199 -14.42 -20.73 -10.47
N TRP A 200 -13.52 -20.40 -9.58
CA TRP A 200 -13.56 -19.14 -8.84
C TRP A 200 -13.48 -17.93 -9.78
N ALA A 201 -12.55 -17.92 -10.74
CA ALA A 201 -12.38 -16.81 -11.69
C ALA A 201 -13.66 -16.51 -12.47
N MET A 202 -14.49 -17.52 -12.75
CA MET A 202 -15.78 -17.34 -13.41
C MET A 202 -16.84 -16.65 -12.53
N THR A 203 -16.62 -16.55 -11.22
CA THR A 203 -17.53 -15.82 -10.31
C THR A 203 -17.28 -14.32 -10.27
N ILE A 204 -16.12 -13.87 -10.75
CA ILE A 204 -15.75 -12.44 -10.79
C ILE A 204 -16.21 -11.86 -12.13
N PRO A 205 -16.96 -10.75 -12.16
CA PRO A 205 -17.41 -10.14 -13.41
C PRO A 205 -16.24 -9.45 -14.12
N VAL A 206 -15.67 -10.11 -15.11
CA VAL A 206 -14.68 -9.56 -16.05
C VAL A 206 -15.31 -9.58 -17.43
N PHE A 207 -15.46 -8.43 -18.06
CA PHE A 207 -16.03 -8.31 -19.39
C PHE A 207 -14.90 -8.33 -20.44
N GLU A 208 -15.18 -8.95 -21.58
CA GLU A 208 -14.28 -8.91 -22.74
C GLU A 208 -14.20 -7.47 -23.29
N ASP A 209 -13.00 -7.00 -23.55
CA ASP A 209 -12.74 -5.67 -24.09
C ASP A 209 -11.80 -5.76 -25.29
N THR A 210 -12.30 -5.41 -26.45
CA THR A 210 -11.54 -5.41 -27.70
C THR A 210 -11.37 -4.00 -28.25
N ASP A 211 -10.21 -3.74 -28.85
CA ASP A 211 -9.98 -2.49 -29.56
C ASP A 211 -10.65 -2.49 -30.94
N SER A 212 -10.52 -1.39 -31.68
CA SER A 212 -11.06 -1.25 -33.05
C SER A 212 -10.42 -2.21 -34.06
N TRP A 213 -9.31 -2.84 -33.72
CA TRP A 213 -8.57 -3.79 -34.53
C TRP A 213 -8.85 -5.24 -34.13
N GLY A 214 -9.68 -5.45 -33.10
CA GLY A 214 -10.03 -6.77 -32.58
C GLY A 214 -9.02 -7.35 -31.59
N HIS A 215 -8.03 -6.57 -31.12
CA HIS A 215 -7.12 -7.03 -30.08
C HIS A 215 -7.80 -6.96 -28.72
N ASP A 216 -7.61 -7.99 -27.91
CA ASP A 216 -8.10 -8.06 -26.56
C ASP A 216 -7.24 -7.18 -25.63
N ARG A 217 -7.83 -6.08 -25.11
CA ARG A 217 -7.17 -5.14 -24.19
C ARG A 217 -6.94 -5.73 -22.82
N ASN A 218 -7.70 -6.73 -22.44
CA ASN A 218 -7.53 -7.40 -21.15
C ASN A 218 -6.22 -8.16 -21.06
N THR A 219 -5.57 -8.45 -22.20
CA THR A 219 -4.23 -9.06 -22.25
C THR A 219 -3.15 -8.18 -21.61
N GLU A 220 -3.34 -6.85 -21.57
CA GLU A 220 -2.36 -5.91 -21.01
C GLU A 220 -2.16 -6.08 -19.50
N PHE A 221 -3.18 -6.59 -18.78
CA PHE A 221 -3.09 -6.88 -17.34
C PHE A 221 -3.22 -8.38 -16.99
N VAL A 222 -2.77 -9.25 -17.88
CA VAL A 222 -2.56 -10.68 -17.60
C VAL A 222 -1.19 -10.89 -16.96
N VAL A 223 -1.13 -11.55 -15.83
CA VAL A 223 0.14 -11.94 -15.16
C VAL A 223 0.82 -13.02 -16.00
N ASP A 224 1.83 -12.67 -16.78
CA ASP A 224 2.46 -13.53 -17.79
C ASP A 224 3.96 -13.77 -17.59
N LYS A 225 4.67 -12.90 -16.83
CA LYS A 225 6.10 -13.06 -16.55
C LYS A 225 6.39 -14.15 -15.51
N SER A 226 5.37 -14.58 -14.76
CA SER A 226 5.51 -15.59 -13.72
C SER A 226 5.07 -16.96 -14.21
N HIS A 227 5.72 -18.01 -13.68
CA HIS A 227 5.31 -19.39 -13.96
C HIS A 227 3.84 -19.62 -13.55
N PRO A 228 2.99 -20.22 -14.38
CA PRO A 228 1.55 -20.38 -14.12
C PRO A 228 1.22 -21.05 -12.77
N GLY A 229 2.02 -22.04 -12.34
CA GLY A 229 1.86 -22.67 -11.02
C GLY A 229 2.12 -21.71 -9.84
N LEU A 230 3.02 -20.73 -10.00
CA LEU A 230 3.24 -19.68 -8.99
C LEU A 230 2.08 -18.69 -8.98
N THR A 231 1.55 -18.38 -10.17
CA THR A 231 0.34 -17.57 -10.30
C THR A 231 -0.85 -18.26 -9.60
N ASP A 232 -1.01 -19.56 -9.77
CA ASP A 232 -2.06 -20.35 -9.09
C ASP A 232 -1.93 -20.29 -7.56
N LEU A 233 -0.71 -20.46 -7.05
CA LEU A 233 -0.44 -20.32 -5.60
C LEU A 233 -0.72 -18.88 -5.09
N PHE A 234 -0.43 -17.87 -5.89
CA PHE A 234 -0.73 -16.49 -5.53
C PHE A 234 -2.23 -16.23 -5.48
N VAL A 235 -2.99 -16.81 -6.42
CA VAL A 235 -4.46 -16.76 -6.41
C VAL A 235 -5.00 -17.40 -5.14
N ASP A 236 -4.47 -18.57 -4.73
CA ASP A 236 -4.88 -19.23 -3.49
C ASP A 236 -4.60 -18.35 -2.25
N GLN A 237 -3.45 -17.69 -2.20
CA GLN A 237 -3.14 -16.75 -1.11
C GLN A 237 -4.09 -15.56 -1.09
N ALA A 238 -4.36 -14.93 -2.23
CA ALA A 238 -5.26 -13.78 -2.33
C ALA A 238 -6.70 -14.16 -1.94
N ARG A 239 -7.20 -15.32 -2.40
CA ARG A 239 -8.51 -15.86 -2.01
C ARG A 239 -8.60 -16.14 -0.51
N ARG A 240 -7.53 -16.65 0.07
CA ARG A 240 -7.44 -16.86 1.52
C ARG A 240 -7.51 -15.55 2.28
N GLU A 241 -6.78 -14.51 1.84
CA GLU A 241 -6.84 -13.18 2.45
C GLU A 241 -8.25 -12.55 2.33
N GLN A 242 -8.91 -12.73 1.19
CA GLN A 242 -10.30 -12.33 1.01
C GLN A 242 -11.23 -13.04 2.01
N LEU A 243 -11.05 -14.35 2.15
CA LEU A 243 -11.84 -15.16 3.07
C LEU A 243 -11.65 -14.71 4.52
N LEU A 244 -10.40 -14.45 4.94
CA LEU A 244 -10.07 -13.98 6.29
C LEU A 244 -10.70 -12.61 6.62
N ARG A 245 -10.87 -11.75 5.63
CA ARG A 245 -11.49 -10.41 5.79
C ARG A 245 -13.01 -10.43 5.66
N THR A 246 -13.58 -11.53 5.17
CA THR A 246 -15.04 -11.67 5.02
C THR A 246 -15.66 -12.12 6.34
N PRO A 247 -16.64 -11.38 6.89
CA PRO A 247 -17.35 -11.79 8.10
C PRO A 247 -18.01 -13.16 7.95
N LEU A 248 -18.01 -13.95 9.02
CA LEU A 248 -18.68 -15.24 9.05
C LEU A 248 -20.19 -15.10 8.87
N THR A 249 -20.77 -15.92 8.00
CA THR A 249 -22.22 -16.01 7.83
C THR A 249 -22.84 -16.93 8.88
N ASP A 250 -24.18 -16.82 9.04
CA ASP A 250 -24.91 -17.68 9.96
C ASP A 250 -24.83 -19.15 9.54
N GLU A 251 -24.79 -19.41 8.23
CA GLU A 251 -24.64 -20.75 7.65
C GLU A 251 -23.26 -21.34 7.93
N GLU A 252 -22.19 -20.53 7.92
CA GLU A 252 -20.84 -20.99 8.24
C GLU A 252 -20.70 -21.31 9.73
N ILE A 253 -21.30 -20.51 10.61
CA ILE A 253 -21.34 -20.78 12.06
C ILE A 253 -22.12 -22.08 12.32
N GLN A 254 -23.26 -22.25 11.65
CA GLN A 254 -24.08 -23.46 11.77
C GLN A 254 -23.33 -24.69 11.30
N ARG A 255 -22.65 -24.61 10.17
CA ARG A 255 -21.82 -25.70 9.61
C ARG A 255 -20.69 -26.11 10.54
N GLU A 256 -20.01 -25.13 11.14
CA GLU A 256 -18.96 -25.41 12.14
C GLU A 256 -19.54 -26.08 13.39
N ALA A 257 -20.70 -25.64 13.86
CA ALA A 257 -21.40 -26.29 14.97
C ALA A 257 -21.77 -27.75 14.65
N GLU A 258 -22.27 -28.05 13.45
CA GLU A 258 -22.59 -29.40 12.98
C GLU A 258 -21.34 -30.29 12.91
N ARG A 259 -20.24 -29.72 12.39
CA ARG A 259 -18.93 -30.42 12.36
C ARG A 259 -18.45 -30.77 13.77
N LEU A 260 -18.46 -29.78 14.68
CA LEU A 260 -18.07 -30.00 16.09
C LEU A 260 -18.91 -31.06 16.76
N LEU A 261 -20.22 -31.00 16.58
CA LEU A 261 -21.14 -31.97 17.16
C LEU A 261 -20.91 -33.38 16.59
N THR A 262 -20.61 -33.51 15.31
CA THR A 262 -20.24 -34.77 14.65
C THR A 262 -18.96 -35.35 15.25
N VAL A 263 -17.93 -34.50 15.41
CA VAL A 263 -16.65 -34.96 16.04
C VAL A 263 -16.84 -35.34 17.49
N LEU A 264 -17.67 -34.65 18.26
CA LEU A 264 -17.95 -34.96 19.67
C LEU A 264 -18.76 -36.27 19.83
N ARG A 265 -19.57 -36.63 18.84
CA ARG A 265 -20.37 -37.87 18.82
C ARG A 265 -19.60 -39.14 18.41
N ALA A 266 -18.50 -38.98 17.68
CA ALA A 266 -17.74 -40.08 17.14
C ALA A 266 -17.08 -40.98 18.21
N PRO A 267 -16.43 -40.49 19.29
CA PRO A 267 -15.80 -41.32 20.30
C PRO A 267 -16.84 -42.06 21.18
N LYS A 268 -16.57 -43.32 21.48
CA LYS A 268 -17.37 -44.11 22.43
C LYS A 268 -17.07 -43.73 23.89
N GLU A 269 -15.83 -43.30 24.15
CA GLU A 269 -15.33 -42.93 25.49
C GLU A 269 -14.73 -41.51 25.44
N PRO A 270 -14.62 -40.83 26.60
CA PRO A 270 -13.97 -39.52 26.67
C PRO A 270 -12.56 -39.54 26.07
N ASN A 271 -12.27 -38.56 25.20
CA ASN A 271 -11.05 -38.48 24.42
C ASN A 271 -10.14 -37.30 24.84
N SER A 272 -10.46 -36.62 25.95
CA SER A 272 -9.57 -35.64 26.54
C SER A 272 -8.32 -36.28 27.15
N PRO A 273 -7.18 -35.53 27.30
CA PRO A 273 -5.95 -36.09 27.86
C PRO A 273 -6.10 -36.72 29.24
N ASN A 274 -7.03 -36.24 30.05
CA ASN A 274 -7.35 -36.76 31.39
C ASN A 274 -8.50 -37.80 31.38
N GLY A 275 -9.00 -38.18 30.20
CA GLY A 275 -10.03 -39.21 30.06
C GLY A 275 -11.40 -38.87 30.66
N THR A 276 -11.68 -37.56 30.93
CA THR A 276 -12.90 -37.16 31.64
C THR A 276 -13.92 -36.45 30.75
N HIS A 277 -13.50 -35.96 29.56
CA HIS A 277 -14.34 -35.14 28.68
C HIS A 277 -14.30 -35.66 27.24
N PHE A 278 -15.39 -35.43 26.52
CA PHE A 278 -15.39 -35.50 25.07
C PHE A 278 -14.91 -34.14 24.52
N MET A 279 -14.00 -34.21 23.55
CA MET A 279 -13.29 -33.03 23.07
C MET A 279 -13.34 -32.93 21.54
N ALA A 280 -13.62 -31.75 21.01
CA ALA A 280 -13.48 -31.39 19.60
C ALA A 280 -12.73 -30.07 19.45
N GLN A 281 -11.84 -30.01 18.48
CA GLN A 281 -11.12 -28.78 18.14
C GLN A 281 -11.97 -27.93 17.22
N ILE A 282 -12.10 -26.62 17.53
CA ILE A 282 -12.67 -25.63 16.63
C ILE A 282 -11.72 -25.48 15.45
N SER A 283 -12.28 -25.42 14.24
CA SER A 283 -11.50 -25.25 13.01
C SER A 283 -10.56 -24.05 13.09
N PRO A 284 -9.25 -24.18 12.82
CA PRO A 284 -8.34 -23.04 12.74
C PRO A 284 -8.78 -21.98 11.73
N ASP A 285 -9.35 -22.39 10.60
CA ASP A 285 -9.85 -21.50 9.56
C ASP A 285 -11.09 -20.71 10.03
N PHE A 286 -11.95 -21.35 10.83
CA PHE A 286 -13.05 -20.66 11.50
C PHE A 286 -12.54 -19.60 12.48
N LEU A 287 -11.60 -20.00 13.36
CA LEU A 287 -11.03 -19.10 14.38
C LEU A 287 -10.27 -17.93 13.78
N ALA A 288 -9.60 -18.12 12.65
CA ALA A 288 -8.87 -17.05 11.96
C ALA A 288 -9.80 -15.91 11.49
N ARG A 289 -11.09 -16.21 11.25
CA ARG A 289 -12.12 -15.26 10.80
C ARG A 289 -13.06 -14.82 11.90
N ALA A 290 -13.20 -15.63 12.96
CA ALA A 290 -14.20 -15.45 13.99
C ALA A 290 -13.87 -14.25 14.89
N SER A 291 -14.80 -13.33 15.01
CA SER A 291 -14.83 -12.37 16.11
C SER A 291 -15.24 -13.05 17.43
N THR A 292 -15.02 -12.38 18.55
CA THR A 292 -15.54 -12.84 19.87
C THR A 292 -17.04 -13.12 19.81
N LYS A 293 -17.80 -12.25 19.13
CA LYS A 293 -19.25 -12.41 18.94
C LYS A 293 -19.61 -13.66 18.12
N ASP A 294 -18.82 -14.02 17.11
CA ASP A 294 -19.05 -15.22 16.29
C ASP A 294 -18.75 -16.47 17.08
N THR A 295 -17.70 -16.45 17.93
CA THR A 295 -17.40 -17.54 18.86
C THR A 295 -18.53 -17.71 19.88
N ASP A 296 -19.07 -16.62 20.46
CA ASP A 296 -20.20 -16.68 21.36
C ASP A 296 -21.45 -17.23 20.68
N ARG A 297 -21.69 -16.88 19.41
CA ARG A 297 -22.81 -17.40 18.62
C ARG A 297 -22.64 -18.88 18.32
N LEU A 298 -21.42 -19.33 17.97
CA LEU A 298 -21.10 -20.75 17.83
C LEU A 298 -21.42 -21.51 19.10
N MET A 299 -20.93 -21.02 20.24
CA MET A 299 -21.19 -21.66 21.53
C MET A 299 -22.67 -21.69 21.93
N ALA A 300 -23.43 -20.63 21.57
CA ALA A 300 -24.87 -20.58 21.82
C ALA A 300 -25.68 -21.56 20.93
N THR A 301 -25.11 -21.97 19.79
CA THR A 301 -25.72 -22.92 18.84
C THR A 301 -25.59 -24.37 19.33
N LEU A 302 -24.54 -24.67 20.11
CA LEU A 302 -24.32 -26.00 20.67
C LEU A 302 -25.39 -26.35 21.71
N PRO A 303 -25.83 -27.61 21.81
CA PRO A 303 -26.93 -28.03 22.67
C PRO A 303 -26.61 -28.02 24.17
N PHE A 304 -25.36 -27.82 24.55
CA PHE A 304 -24.83 -27.91 25.90
C PHE A 304 -24.04 -26.64 26.27
N ARG A 305 -23.83 -26.42 27.56
CA ARG A 305 -22.84 -25.46 28.02
C ARG A 305 -21.45 -26.06 27.86
N SER A 306 -20.70 -25.52 26.95
CA SER A 306 -19.33 -25.89 26.71
C SER A 306 -18.39 -24.77 27.12
N THR A 307 -17.19 -25.14 27.53
CA THR A 307 -16.10 -24.20 27.76
C THR A 307 -15.09 -24.33 26.62
N THR A 308 -14.58 -23.21 26.13
CA THR A 308 -13.47 -23.19 25.19
C THR A 308 -12.16 -23.09 25.98
N PHE A 309 -11.18 -23.91 25.61
CA PHE A 309 -9.83 -23.82 26.18
C PHE A 309 -8.82 -23.53 25.07
N SER A 310 -7.93 -22.58 25.29
CA SER A 310 -6.75 -22.38 24.45
C SER A 310 -5.61 -23.24 24.99
N GLY A 311 -5.34 -24.31 24.28
CA GLY A 311 -4.24 -25.21 24.59
C GLY A 311 -4.54 -26.20 25.71
N LEU A 312 -4.48 -27.48 25.41
CA LEU A 312 -4.54 -28.57 26.38
C LEU A 312 -3.28 -29.41 26.21
N ASN A 313 -2.40 -29.34 27.20
CA ASN A 313 -1.07 -29.92 27.15
C ASN A 313 -0.33 -29.51 25.89
N ASP A 314 0.33 -30.41 25.16
CA ASP A 314 1.09 -30.09 23.94
C ASP A 314 0.23 -29.80 22.69
N ARG A 315 -1.10 -29.77 22.83
CA ARG A 315 -2.02 -29.49 21.71
C ARG A 315 -2.32 -28.00 21.59
N LYS A 316 -1.87 -27.37 20.52
CA LYS A 316 -2.20 -25.98 20.17
C LYS A 316 -3.61 -25.94 19.55
N GLY A 317 -4.48 -25.01 20.01
CA GLY A 317 -5.79 -24.77 19.42
C GLY A 317 -6.87 -24.45 20.43
N HIS A 318 -8.07 -24.16 19.96
CA HIS A 318 -9.26 -23.94 20.78
C HIS A 318 -10.14 -25.17 20.72
N PHE A 319 -10.59 -25.64 21.87
CA PHE A 319 -11.33 -26.89 22.02
C PHE A 319 -12.67 -26.65 22.70
N VAL A 320 -13.66 -27.42 22.27
CA VAL A 320 -14.95 -27.54 22.94
C VAL A 320 -14.94 -28.83 23.76
N LEU A 321 -15.35 -28.74 25.02
CA LEU A 321 -15.36 -29.86 25.95
C LEU A 321 -16.77 -30.15 26.46
N ILE A 322 -17.13 -31.43 26.56
CA ILE A 322 -18.38 -31.89 27.12
C ILE A 322 -18.11 -32.97 28.18
N THR A 323 -18.79 -32.90 29.31
CA THR A 323 -18.67 -33.87 30.41
C THR A 323 -19.71 -34.98 30.35
N LYS A 324 -20.88 -34.71 29.77
CA LYS A 324 -22.03 -35.63 29.81
C LYS A 324 -22.29 -36.24 28.42
N ASP A 325 -22.43 -37.57 28.39
CA ASP A 325 -22.74 -38.29 27.15
C ASP A 325 -24.12 -37.94 26.58
N GLU A 326 -25.11 -37.67 27.45
CA GLU A 326 -26.48 -37.28 27.07
C GLU A 326 -26.52 -35.97 26.28
N ASP A 327 -25.62 -35.03 26.61
CA ASP A 327 -25.56 -33.72 25.94
C ASP A 327 -25.13 -33.87 24.46
N ARG A 328 -24.33 -34.87 24.11
CA ARG A 328 -23.89 -35.11 22.74
C ARG A 328 -25.02 -35.54 21.80
N CYS A 329 -26.05 -36.15 22.35
CA CYS A 329 -27.19 -36.67 21.59
C CYS A 329 -28.25 -35.60 21.28
N GLN A 330 -28.17 -34.42 21.87
CA GLN A 330 -29.13 -33.38 21.67
C GLN A 330 -28.93 -32.64 20.31
N PRO A 331 -30.02 -32.19 19.64
CA PRO A 331 -29.92 -31.42 18.41
C PRO A 331 -29.33 -30.04 18.67
N LEU A 332 -28.74 -29.44 17.62
CA LEU A 332 -28.25 -28.06 17.68
C LEU A 332 -29.41 -27.09 17.98
N ARG A 333 -29.09 -26.04 18.72
CA ARG A 333 -30.03 -24.94 18.97
C ARG A 333 -30.11 -24.07 17.72
N LYS A 334 -31.28 -23.53 17.42
CA LYS A 334 -31.43 -22.57 16.32
C LYS A 334 -30.65 -21.29 16.65
N LEU A 335 -29.84 -20.82 15.72
CA LEU A 335 -29.21 -19.52 15.79
C LEU A 335 -30.27 -18.43 15.99
N ARG A 336 -30.13 -17.62 17.04
CA ARG A 336 -30.98 -16.45 17.22
C ARG A 336 -30.60 -15.41 16.19
N HIS A 337 -31.44 -15.23 15.16
CA HIS A 337 -31.27 -14.14 14.22
C HIS A 337 -31.27 -12.79 14.94
N SER A 338 -30.30 -11.94 14.60
CA SER A 338 -30.27 -10.58 15.14
C SER A 338 -31.39 -9.78 14.46
N VAL A 339 -32.46 -9.51 15.20
CA VAL A 339 -33.60 -8.66 14.77
C VAL A 339 -33.11 -7.32 14.19
N ARG A 340 -31.96 -6.83 14.64
CA ARG A 340 -31.33 -5.61 14.16
C ARG A 340 -30.79 -5.73 12.72
N LYS A 341 -30.27 -6.91 12.31
CA LYS A 341 -29.83 -7.17 10.93
C LYS A 341 -31.03 -7.31 9.97
N ASP A 342 -32.12 -7.87 10.42
CA ASP A 342 -33.34 -8.00 9.62
C ASP A 342 -34.03 -6.65 9.44
N LEU A 343 -34.02 -5.78 10.46
CA LEU A 343 -34.50 -4.40 10.37
C LEU A 343 -33.63 -3.54 9.42
N GLN A 344 -32.31 -3.75 9.39
CA GLN A 344 -31.43 -3.06 8.44
C GLN A 344 -31.63 -3.54 6.99
N LYS A 345 -31.87 -4.84 6.76
CA LYS A 345 -32.20 -5.38 5.45
C LYS A 345 -33.56 -4.90 4.94
N THR A 346 -34.55 -4.75 5.83
CA THR A 346 -35.89 -4.22 5.50
C THR A 346 -35.85 -2.73 5.23
N SER A 347 -35.10 -1.94 5.98
CA SER A 347 -34.93 -0.51 5.73
C SER A 347 -34.18 -0.20 4.44
N ALA A 348 -33.18 -1.03 4.07
CA ALA A 348 -32.47 -0.90 2.79
C ALA A 348 -33.37 -1.29 1.57
N LYS A 349 -34.34 -2.19 1.75
CA LYS A 349 -35.31 -2.55 0.71
C LYS A 349 -36.49 -1.56 0.58
N SER A 350 -36.73 -0.75 1.62
CA SER A 350 -37.84 0.22 1.65
C SER A 350 -37.41 1.66 1.36
N ALA A 351 -36.15 1.92 0.97
CA ALA A 351 -35.72 3.23 0.49
C ALA A 351 -36.48 3.50 -0.86
N PRO A 352 -37.36 4.52 -0.95
CA PRO A 352 -38.06 4.81 -2.17
C PRO A 352 -37.07 5.24 -3.24
N ALA A 353 -37.15 4.62 -4.44
CA ALA A 353 -36.41 5.08 -5.62
C ALA A 353 -36.70 6.57 -5.81
N ALA A 354 -35.63 7.38 -5.85
CA ALA A 354 -35.75 8.82 -6.03
C ALA A 354 -36.55 9.11 -7.30
N SER A 355 -37.76 9.64 -7.13
CA SER A 355 -38.62 10.04 -8.22
C SER A 355 -37.94 11.16 -9.01
N LYS A 356 -37.64 10.91 -10.27
CA LYS A 356 -37.25 11.93 -11.23
C LYS A 356 -38.39 12.95 -11.33
N LYS A 357 -38.19 14.14 -10.76
CA LYS A 357 -39.09 15.28 -10.99
C LYS A 357 -38.93 15.71 -12.45
N HIS A 358 -39.92 15.42 -13.25
CA HIS A 358 -40.14 16.02 -14.55
C HIS A 358 -40.31 17.53 -14.36
N LYS A 359 -39.41 18.34 -14.89
CA LYS A 359 -39.56 19.79 -15.03
C LYS A 359 -40.45 20.02 -16.27
N GLN A 360 -41.73 20.25 -16.07
CA GLN A 360 -42.58 20.78 -17.09
C GLN A 360 -42.26 22.27 -17.29
N GLU A 361 -41.81 22.58 -18.48
CA GLU A 361 -41.78 23.95 -19.00
C GLU A 361 -43.24 24.44 -19.12
N ARG A 362 -43.52 25.57 -18.50
CA ARG A 362 -44.70 26.38 -18.81
C ARG A 362 -44.26 27.51 -19.71
N GLU A 363 -44.54 27.38 -20.99
CA GLU A 363 -44.80 28.50 -21.87
C GLU A 363 -46.07 29.21 -21.37
N THR A 364 -45.97 30.53 -21.18
CA THR A 364 -47.11 31.42 -21.42
C THR A 364 -46.61 32.89 -21.49
N ARG A 365 -46.83 33.42 -22.69
CA ARG A 365 -47.09 34.83 -23.07
C ARG A 365 -46.07 35.91 -22.68
#